data_4060a5bed13d03f9081412e4574d4e34
#
_entry.id   4060a5bed13d03f9081412e4574d4e34
#
_cell.length_a   1.000
_cell.length_b   1.000
_cell.length_c   1.000
_cell.angle_alpha   90.00
_cell.angle_beta   90.00
_cell.angle_gamma   90.00
#
_symmetry.space_group_name_H-M   'P 1'
#
loop_
_entity.id
_entity.type
_entity.pdbx_description
1 polymer ?
#
loop_
_entity_poly.entity_id
_entity_poly.type
_entity_poly.pdbx_seq_one_letter_code
_entity_poly.pdbx_strand_id
1 'polypeptide(L)'
;MNVLAKHTQGKGGPDKIFRISGMAKARAAEVGKENIINATTGAFLDANGQLITMKTVEEVVKTIPFRDSAEYASIEGTPGFVNAAIDGAFREYRPNGFIGGVATPGGTGGLHHAVYNYLEPGDTVLTMDRYWAAYKSICRECGRSFDTFVSFDENNNFNVQGCIEKLREYAEKQTNVFLVLNTPANNPTGYNVKRDEWKQSWQN
;
A
#
# COMPACT_ATOMS: atom_id res chain seq x y z
N MET A 1 -2.84 10.55 34.86
CA MET A 1 -2.46 9.12 34.76
C MET A 1 -2.43 8.77 33.27
N ASN A 2 -1.31 8.25 32.74
CA ASN A 2 -1.26 7.82 31.36
C ASN A 2 -1.70 6.35 31.28
N VAL A 3 -2.85 6.09 30.65
CA VAL A 3 -3.43 4.74 30.52
C VAL A 3 -2.89 3.96 29.31
N LEU A 4 -2.05 4.62 28.47
CA LEU A 4 -1.46 3.98 27.31
C LEU A 4 -0.30 3.06 27.70
N ALA A 5 -0.21 1.91 27.07
CA ALA A 5 0.93 1.02 27.18
C ALA A 5 2.23 1.73 26.77
N LYS A 6 3.37 1.35 27.37
CA LYS A 6 4.68 2.02 27.10
C LYS A 6 5.03 2.08 25.62
N HIS A 7 4.80 1.00 24.87
CA HIS A 7 5.14 0.92 23.44
C HIS A 7 4.29 1.82 22.54
N THR A 8 3.15 2.35 23.04
CA THR A 8 2.26 3.26 22.28
C THR A 8 2.47 4.73 22.64
N GLN A 9 3.20 5.00 23.73
CA GLN A 9 3.44 6.37 24.17
C GLN A 9 4.36 7.09 23.18
N GLY A 10 4.03 8.34 22.86
CA GLY A 10 4.79 9.16 21.91
C GLY A 10 4.59 8.82 20.43
N LYS A 11 3.76 7.83 20.11
CA LYS A 11 3.44 7.48 18.72
C LYS A 11 2.32 8.33 18.10
N GLY A 12 1.58 9.06 18.92
CA GLY A 12 0.52 9.95 18.46
C GLY A 12 1.08 11.27 17.93
N GLY A 13 0.44 11.82 16.90
CA GLY A 13 0.71 13.13 16.35
C GLY A 13 -0.21 13.39 15.16
N PRO A 14 -0.42 14.67 14.76
CA PRO A 14 -1.22 14.96 13.59
C PRO A 14 -0.55 14.39 12.34
N ASP A 15 -1.30 13.63 11.56
CA ASP A 15 -0.84 13.20 10.25
C ASP A 15 -0.50 14.41 9.38
N LYS A 16 0.69 14.39 8.79
CA LYS A 16 1.23 15.53 8.03
C LYS A 16 0.36 15.85 6.81
N ILE A 17 -0.16 14.83 6.13
CA ILE A 17 -0.97 14.98 4.92
C ILE A 17 -2.31 15.61 5.27
N PHE A 18 -3.00 15.09 6.29
CA PHE A 18 -4.29 15.64 6.72
C PHE A 18 -4.14 17.05 7.30
N ARG A 19 -3.05 17.35 7.99
CA ARG A 19 -2.75 18.70 8.46
C ARG A 19 -2.59 19.67 7.30
N ILE A 20 -1.79 19.34 6.28
CA ILE A 20 -1.58 20.19 5.10
C ILE A 20 -2.89 20.32 4.29
N SER A 21 -3.66 19.23 4.14
CA SER A 21 -4.97 19.27 3.49
C SER A 21 -5.93 20.22 4.22
N GLY A 22 -5.93 20.20 5.56
CA GLY A 22 -6.71 21.14 6.37
C GLY A 22 -6.30 22.60 6.14
N MET A 23 -5.01 22.88 6.08
CA MET A 23 -4.48 24.24 5.77
C MET A 23 -4.88 24.69 4.35
N ALA A 24 -4.82 23.81 3.35
CA ALA A 24 -5.25 24.11 1.99
C ALA A 24 -6.75 24.42 1.92
N LYS A 25 -7.58 23.64 2.63
CA LYS A 25 -9.04 23.89 2.72
C LYS A 25 -9.34 25.23 3.42
N ALA A 26 -8.66 25.56 4.51
CA ALA A 26 -8.82 26.84 5.18
C ALA A 26 -8.43 28.00 4.27
N ARG A 27 -7.31 27.87 3.57
CA ARG A 27 -6.88 28.92 2.61
C ARG A 27 -7.86 29.08 1.44
N ALA A 28 -8.41 27.98 0.93
CA ALA A 28 -9.42 28.00 -0.13
C ALA A 28 -10.71 28.74 0.31
N ALA A 29 -11.08 28.64 1.60
CA ALA A 29 -12.22 29.39 2.13
C ALA A 29 -11.98 30.92 2.20
N GLU A 30 -10.70 31.32 2.35
CA GLU A 30 -10.32 32.76 2.41
C GLU A 30 -10.20 33.40 1.01
N VAL A 31 -9.59 32.70 0.06
CA VAL A 31 -9.20 33.25 -1.24
C VAL A 31 -10.01 32.75 -2.43
N GLY A 32 -10.95 31.83 -2.20
CA GLY A 32 -11.71 31.14 -3.25
C GLY A 32 -11.09 29.78 -3.62
N LYS A 33 -11.95 28.78 -3.84
CA LYS A 33 -11.52 27.42 -4.19
C LYS A 33 -10.76 27.34 -5.51
N GLU A 34 -11.12 28.19 -6.45
CA GLU A 34 -10.51 28.32 -7.78
C GLU A 34 -9.04 28.79 -7.75
N ASN A 35 -8.63 29.40 -6.65
CA ASN A 35 -7.27 29.90 -6.46
C ASN A 35 -6.36 28.93 -5.71
N ILE A 36 -6.85 27.75 -5.33
CA ILE A 36 -6.09 26.74 -4.56
C ILE A 36 -6.12 25.39 -5.25
N ILE A 37 -4.95 24.86 -5.56
CA ILE A 37 -4.79 23.47 -6.00
C ILE A 37 -4.41 22.62 -4.78
N ASN A 38 -5.32 21.75 -4.33
CA ASN A 38 -5.08 20.84 -3.23
C ASN A 38 -4.85 19.41 -3.75
N ALA A 39 -3.59 19.01 -3.88
CA ALA A 39 -3.16 17.68 -4.31
C ALA A 39 -2.58 16.84 -3.14
N THR A 40 -3.00 17.10 -1.91
CA THR A 40 -2.46 16.42 -0.71
C THR A 40 -2.99 15.01 -0.52
N THR A 41 -4.20 14.72 -0.99
CA THR A 41 -4.83 13.39 -0.90
C THR A 41 -5.01 12.82 -2.31
N GLY A 42 -4.70 11.53 -2.47
CA GLY A 42 -4.90 10.81 -3.73
C GLY A 42 -6.39 10.59 -4.02
N ALA A 43 -7.06 11.63 -4.54
CA ALA A 43 -8.45 11.58 -4.95
C ALA A 43 -8.56 11.93 -6.44
N PHE A 44 -9.35 11.16 -7.19
CA PHE A 44 -9.61 11.44 -8.60
C PHE A 44 -10.83 12.36 -8.71
N LEU A 45 -10.62 13.61 -9.12
CA LEU A 45 -11.64 14.64 -9.15
C LEU A 45 -11.96 15.02 -10.60
N ASP A 46 -13.22 15.39 -10.85
CA ASP A 46 -13.63 16.00 -12.11
C ASP A 46 -13.24 17.49 -12.19
N ALA A 47 -13.57 18.12 -13.31
CA ALA A 47 -13.30 19.54 -13.54
C ALA A 47 -14.00 20.48 -12.54
N ASN A 48 -15.04 20.02 -11.84
CA ASN A 48 -15.77 20.77 -10.82
C ASN A 48 -15.27 20.47 -9.39
N GLY A 49 -14.21 19.66 -9.27
CA GLY A 49 -13.65 19.23 -7.98
C GLY A 49 -14.52 18.20 -7.24
N GLN A 50 -15.41 17.50 -7.95
CA GLN A 50 -16.22 16.42 -7.40
C GLN A 50 -15.48 15.09 -7.50
N LEU A 51 -15.60 14.24 -6.48
CA LEU A 51 -15.00 12.90 -6.48
C LEU A 51 -15.64 12.05 -7.60
N ILE A 52 -14.79 11.54 -8.50
CA ILE A 52 -15.21 10.57 -9.51
C ILE A 52 -15.34 9.20 -8.86
N THR A 53 -16.49 8.58 -9.02
CA THR A 53 -16.80 7.24 -8.54
C THR A 53 -17.04 6.29 -9.71
N MET A 54 -16.84 5.00 -9.48
CA MET A 54 -17.13 3.97 -10.49
C MET A 54 -18.62 3.67 -10.50
N LYS A 55 -19.32 4.05 -11.56
CA LYS A 55 -20.79 3.85 -11.71
C LYS A 55 -21.21 2.39 -11.52
N THR A 56 -20.44 1.45 -12.07
CA THR A 56 -20.70 0.02 -11.89
C THR A 56 -20.65 -0.42 -10.42
N VAL A 57 -19.73 0.15 -9.62
CA VAL A 57 -19.64 -0.12 -8.18
C VAL A 57 -20.85 0.48 -7.45
N GLU A 58 -21.21 1.74 -7.78
CA GLU A 58 -22.40 2.37 -7.21
C GLU A 58 -23.69 1.58 -7.46
N GLU A 59 -23.86 1.07 -8.69
CA GLU A 59 -25.00 0.26 -9.07
C GLU A 59 -25.05 -1.03 -8.26
N VAL A 60 -23.93 -1.76 -8.17
CA VAL A 60 -23.85 -3.00 -7.40
C VAL A 60 -24.14 -2.76 -5.92
N VAL A 61 -23.51 -1.74 -5.31
CA VAL A 61 -23.73 -1.43 -3.88
C VAL A 61 -25.19 -1.15 -3.57
N LYS A 62 -25.92 -0.49 -4.49
CA LYS A 62 -27.37 -0.22 -4.34
C LYS A 62 -28.23 -1.48 -4.42
N THR A 63 -27.74 -2.56 -5.04
CA THR A 63 -28.48 -3.81 -5.21
C THR A 63 -28.15 -4.86 -4.12
N ILE A 64 -27.13 -4.65 -3.30
CA ILE A 64 -26.78 -5.57 -2.22
C ILE A 64 -27.89 -5.54 -1.15
N PRO A 65 -28.54 -6.68 -0.87
CA PRO A 65 -29.53 -6.76 0.21
C PRO A 65 -28.90 -6.39 1.55
N PHE A 66 -29.58 -5.58 2.35
CA PHE A 66 -29.06 -5.17 3.65
C PHE A 66 -28.70 -6.37 4.55
N ARG A 67 -29.47 -7.45 4.47
CA ARG A 67 -29.19 -8.70 5.20
C ARG A 67 -27.78 -9.22 4.90
N ASP A 68 -27.38 -9.23 3.63
CA ASP A 68 -26.07 -9.76 3.19
C ASP A 68 -24.92 -8.91 3.71
N SER A 69 -25.15 -7.58 3.88
CA SER A 69 -24.18 -6.67 4.48
C SER A 69 -24.08 -6.81 6.01
N ALA A 70 -25.11 -7.31 6.66
CA ALA A 70 -25.21 -7.42 8.12
C ALA A 70 -24.82 -8.80 8.65
N GLU A 71 -24.69 -9.81 7.77
CA GLU A 71 -24.34 -11.18 8.13
C GLU A 71 -22.83 -11.30 8.44
N TYR A 72 -22.49 -12.27 9.28
CA TYR A 72 -21.09 -12.60 9.52
C TYR A 72 -20.42 -13.12 8.24
N ALA A 73 -19.35 -12.46 7.82
CA ALA A 73 -18.47 -13.00 6.80
C ALA A 73 -17.55 -14.09 7.37
N SER A 74 -17.15 -15.05 6.53
CA SER A 74 -16.07 -15.98 6.89
C SER A 74 -14.75 -15.22 7.13
N ILE A 75 -13.88 -15.79 7.97
CA ILE A 75 -12.59 -15.16 8.32
C ILE A 75 -11.76 -14.84 7.07
N GLU A 76 -11.78 -15.71 6.09
CA GLU A 76 -11.04 -15.57 4.84
C GLU A 76 -11.74 -14.65 3.82
N GLY A 77 -12.95 -14.22 4.10
CA GLY A 77 -13.84 -13.56 3.15
C GLY A 77 -14.77 -14.56 2.44
N THR A 78 -15.78 -14.06 1.75
CA THR A 78 -16.68 -14.94 1.00
C THR A 78 -15.93 -15.57 -0.19
N PRO A 79 -16.18 -16.85 -0.51
CA PRO A 79 -15.54 -17.51 -1.65
C PRO A 79 -15.72 -16.76 -2.98
N GLY A 80 -16.90 -16.16 -3.20
CA GLY A 80 -17.18 -15.35 -4.37
C GLY A 80 -16.26 -14.13 -4.48
N PHE A 81 -16.05 -13.42 -3.39
CA PHE A 81 -15.12 -12.27 -3.34
C PHE A 81 -13.67 -12.71 -3.59
N VAL A 82 -13.20 -13.74 -2.89
CA VAL A 82 -11.81 -14.21 -3.01
C VAL A 82 -11.52 -14.67 -4.43
N ASN A 83 -12.40 -15.48 -5.03
CA ASN A 83 -12.23 -15.95 -6.40
C ASN A 83 -12.25 -14.78 -7.41
N ALA A 84 -13.20 -13.85 -7.29
CA ALA A 84 -13.26 -12.67 -8.16
C ALA A 84 -12.00 -11.78 -8.04
N ALA A 85 -11.44 -11.64 -6.83
CA ALA A 85 -10.20 -10.91 -6.62
C ALA A 85 -9.00 -11.60 -7.29
N ILE A 86 -8.89 -12.93 -7.16
CA ILE A 86 -7.86 -13.73 -7.83
C ILE A 86 -7.99 -13.63 -9.35
N ASP A 87 -9.19 -13.81 -9.88
CA ASP A 87 -9.45 -13.74 -11.33
C ASP A 87 -9.18 -12.33 -11.87
N GLY A 88 -9.55 -11.29 -11.13
CA GLY A 88 -9.27 -9.90 -11.46
C GLY A 88 -7.78 -9.56 -11.45
N ALA A 89 -7.01 -10.15 -10.54
CA ALA A 89 -5.58 -9.91 -10.42
C ALA A 89 -4.76 -10.59 -11.54
N PHE A 90 -5.10 -11.82 -11.88
CA PHE A 90 -4.31 -12.62 -12.83
C PHE A 90 -4.88 -12.65 -14.24
N ARG A 91 -6.18 -12.52 -14.40
CA ARG A 91 -6.86 -12.62 -15.70
C ARG A 91 -6.39 -13.86 -16.49
N GLU A 92 -6.01 -13.68 -17.75
CA GLU A 92 -5.47 -14.73 -18.63
C GLU A 92 -4.03 -15.16 -18.29
N TYR A 93 -3.34 -14.47 -17.40
CA TYR A 93 -1.94 -14.73 -17.03
C TYR A 93 -1.80 -15.50 -15.70
N ARG A 94 -2.81 -16.29 -15.35
CA ARG A 94 -2.78 -17.06 -14.11
C ARG A 94 -1.62 -18.06 -14.13
N PRO A 95 -0.66 -17.99 -13.18
CA PRO A 95 0.47 -18.91 -13.14
C PRO A 95 0.03 -20.32 -12.70
N ASN A 96 0.82 -21.32 -13.08
CA ASN A 96 0.69 -22.66 -12.53
C ASN A 96 1.27 -22.66 -11.11
N GLY A 97 0.48 -23.11 -10.13
CA GLY A 97 0.90 -23.20 -8.73
C GLY A 97 -0.24 -22.91 -7.76
N PHE A 98 0.08 -22.90 -6.48
CA PHE A 98 -0.88 -22.55 -5.45
C PHE A 98 -1.14 -21.04 -5.47
N ILE A 99 -2.42 -20.67 -5.54
CA ILE A 99 -2.90 -19.30 -5.43
C ILE A 99 -4.00 -19.29 -4.39
N GLY A 100 -3.81 -18.52 -3.34
CA GLY A 100 -4.78 -18.28 -2.29
C GLY A 100 -5.09 -16.81 -2.13
N GLY A 101 -6.19 -16.49 -1.48
CA GLY A 101 -6.59 -15.14 -1.18
C GLY A 101 -7.31 -15.05 0.15
N VAL A 102 -7.22 -13.91 0.80
CA VAL A 102 -7.91 -13.59 2.05
C VAL A 102 -8.38 -12.14 2.01
N ALA A 103 -9.59 -11.91 2.50
CA ALA A 103 -10.12 -10.56 2.65
C ALA A 103 -9.43 -9.86 3.82
N THR A 104 -9.06 -8.59 3.63
CA THR A 104 -8.44 -7.77 4.65
C THR A 104 -9.08 -6.38 4.69
N PRO A 105 -8.94 -5.61 5.78
CA PRO A 105 -9.37 -4.21 5.84
C PRO A 105 -8.55 -3.33 4.90
N GLY A 106 -8.79 -3.44 3.58
CA GLY A 106 -8.07 -2.74 2.53
C GLY A 106 -6.61 -3.18 2.40
N GLY A 107 -5.85 -2.50 1.51
CA GLY A 107 -4.44 -2.79 1.28
C GLY A 107 -3.55 -2.59 2.52
N THR A 108 -3.90 -1.66 3.39
CA THR A 108 -3.21 -1.44 4.67
C THR A 108 -3.31 -2.67 5.57
N GLY A 109 -4.48 -3.28 5.68
CA GLY A 109 -4.67 -4.53 6.41
C GLY A 109 -3.88 -5.68 5.81
N GLY A 110 -3.89 -5.80 4.47
CA GLY A 110 -3.10 -6.81 3.76
C GLY A 110 -1.60 -6.69 4.06
N LEU A 111 -1.05 -5.48 3.96
CA LEU A 111 0.37 -5.23 4.29
C LEU A 111 0.68 -5.51 5.76
N HIS A 112 -0.19 -5.09 6.68
CA HIS A 112 -0.02 -5.36 8.11
C HIS A 112 0.05 -6.86 8.37
N HIS A 113 -0.89 -7.64 7.85
CA HIS A 113 -0.90 -9.09 8.01
C HIS A 113 0.32 -9.76 7.36
N ALA A 114 0.73 -9.31 6.18
CA ALA A 114 1.92 -9.83 5.53
C ALA A 114 3.19 -9.59 6.36
N VAL A 115 3.41 -8.35 6.81
CA VAL A 115 4.57 -7.99 7.65
C VAL A 115 4.55 -8.76 8.98
N TYR A 116 3.36 -8.90 9.59
CA TYR A 116 3.22 -9.59 10.87
C TYR A 116 3.50 -11.09 10.78
N ASN A 117 3.02 -11.76 9.71
CA ASN A 117 3.07 -13.21 9.60
C ASN A 117 4.34 -13.76 8.94
N TYR A 118 5.03 -12.97 8.12
CA TYR A 118 6.21 -13.45 7.37
C TYR A 118 7.55 -13.00 7.95
N LEU A 119 7.55 -12.13 8.96
CA LEU A 119 8.75 -11.62 9.59
C LEU A 119 8.71 -11.80 11.11
N GLU A 120 9.87 -12.12 11.70
CA GLU A 120 10.04 -12.14 13.16
C GLU A 120 10.15 -10.72 13.73
N PRO A 121 9.84 -10.52 15.03
CA PRO A 121 10.10 -9.24 15.69
C PRO A 121 11.56 -8.82 15.56
N GLY A 122 11.78 -7.59 15.06
CA GLY A 122 13.12 -7.06 14.82
C GLY A 122 13.62 -7.20 13.38
N ASP A 123 13.04 -8.12 12.59
CA ASP A 123 13.36 -8.23 11.17
C ASP A 123 13.02 -6.95 10.39
N THR A 124 13.64 -6.78 9.25
CA THR A 124 13.55 -5.59 8.41
C THR A 124 12.74 -5.85 7.14
N VAL A 125 11.77 -4.98 6.89
CA VAL A 125 11.08 -4.87 5.60
C VAL A 125 11.90 -3.99 4.67
N LEU A 126 12.09 -4.43 3.43
CA LEU A 126 12.78 -3.68 2.38
C LEU A 126 11.78 -3.06 1.39
N THR A 127 12.10 -1.88 0.89
CA THR A 127 11.41 -1.25 -0.24
C THR A 127 12.29 -0.21 -0.92
N MET A 128 11.78 0.43 -1.96
CA MET A 128 12.44 1.57 -2.60
C MET A 128 12.46 2.80 -1.67
N ASP A 129 13.41 3.73 -1.83
CA ASP A 129 13.46 4.98 -1.07
C ASP A 129 12.33 5.96 -1.44
N ARG A 130 11.65 5.73 -2.58
CA ARG A 130 10.43 6.43 -3.01
C ARG A 130 9.22 5.56 -2.74
N TYR A 131 8.72 5.60 -1.50
CA TYR A 131 7.68 4.70 -1.00
C TYR A 131 6.50 5.44 -0.38
N TRP A 132 5.39 4.75 -0.23
CA TRP A 132 4.24 5.24 0.52
C TRP A 132 4.55 5.27 2.02
N ALA A 133 4.47 6.48 2.62
CA ALA A 133 4.93 6.73 3.99
C ALA A 133 4.32 5.80 5.06
N ALA A 134 3.14 5.21 4.80
CA ALA A 134 2.49 4.29 5.72
C ALA A 134 3.27 2.98 5.94
N TYR A 135 4.12 2.53 5.01
CA TYR A 135 4.92 1.31 5.19
C TYR A 135 5.74 1.36 6.46
N LYS A 136 6.43 2.46 6.70
CA LYS A 136 7.23 2.66 7.91
C LYS A 136 6.39 2.58 9.19
N SER A 137 5.18 3.10 9.17
CA SER A 137 4.27 3.05 10.31
C SER A 137 3.76 1.62 10.56
N ILE A 138 3.40 0.89 9.50
CA ILE A 138 2.97 -0.52 9.58
C ILE A 138 4.09 -1.37 10.18
N CYS A 139 5.32 -1.26 9.68
CA CYS A 139 6.46 -2.01 10.21
C CYS A 139 6.67 -1.73 11.70
N ARG A 140 6.67 -0.45 12.09
CA ARG A 140 6.82 -0.05 13.50
C ARG A 140 5.71 -0.61 14.39
N GLU A 141 4.45 -0.61 13.95
CA GLU A 141 3.33 -1.16 14.70
C GLU A 141 3.45 -2.68 14.87
N CYS A 142 4.00 -3.36 13.87
CA CYS A 142 4.29 -4.79 13.93
C CYS A 142 5.58 -5.14 14.71
N GLY A 143 6.33 -4.15 15.22
CA GLY A 143 7.62 -4.38 15.87
C GLY A 143 8.73 -4.82 14.92
N ARG A 144 8.65 -4.42 13.64
CA ARG A 144 9.62 -4.71 12.59
C ARG A 144 10.39 -3.44 12.22
N SER A 145 11.59 -3.63 11.73
CA SER A 145 12.44 -2.58 11.19
C SER A 145 12.09 -2.29 9.73
N PHE A 146 12.63 -1.20 9.19
CA PHE A 146 12.35 -0.73 7.85
C PHE A 146 13.60 -0.14 7.22
N ASP A 147 13.98 -0.60 6.02
CA ASP A 147 15.11 -0.09 5.27
C ASP A 147 14.77 0.06 3.78
N THR A 148 15.60 0.81 3.06
CA THR A 148 15.35 1.15 1.67
C THR A 148 16.59 1.01 0.81
N PHE A 149 16.38 0.80 -0.49
CA PHE A 149 17.39 0.98 -1.53
C PHE A 149 17.01 2.15 -2.43
N VAL A 150 18.02 2.71 -3.13
CA VAL A 150 17.81 3.80 -4.09
C VAL A 150 16.93 3.31 -5.24
N SER A 151 15.80 3.98 -5.45
CA SER A 151 14.75 3.55 -6.41
C SER A 151 15.22 3.49 -7.86
N PHE A 152 16.03 4.46 -8.27
CA PHE A 152 16.39 4.67 -9.67
C PHE A 152 17.89 4.77 -9.87
N ASP A 153 18.37 4.23 -10.99
CA ASP A 153 19.73 4.40 -11.46
C ASP A 153 19.95 5.81 -12.09
N GLU A 154 21.15 6.06 -12.58
CA GLU A 154 21.54 7.33 -13.20
C GLU A 154 20.73 7.66 -14.48
N ASN A 155 20.11 6.64 -15.08
CA ASN A 155 19.28 6.76 -16.28
C ASN A 155 17.79 6.83 -15.97
N ASN A 156 17.41 6.96 -14.68
CA ASN A 156 16.03 6.93 -14.20
C ASN A 156 15.28 5.60 -14.50
N ASN A 157 15.99 4.49 -14.63
CA ASN A 157 15.38 3.16 -14.64
C ASN A 157 15.35 2.60 -13.22
N PHE A 158 14.52 1.57 -12.99
CA PHE A 158 14.50 0.87 -11.71
C PHE A 158 15.88 0.32 -11.37
N ASN A 159 16.40 0.65 -10.20
CA ASN A 159 17.72 0.25 -9.74
C ASN A 159 17.74 -1.22 -9.31
N VAL A 160 17.76 -2.12 -10.30
CA VAL A 160 17.79 -3.57 -10.09
C VAL A 160 18.98 -3.98 -9.24
N GLN A 161 20.18 -3.43 -9.55
CA GLN A 161 21.42 -3.78 -8.84
C GLN A 161 21.34 -3.43 -7.35
N GLY A 162 20.91 -2.21 -7.02
CA GLY A 162 20.74 -1.78 -5.62
C GLY A 162 19.69 -2.61 -4.89
N CYS A 163 18.63 -3.04 -5.57
CA CYS A 163 17.64 -3.96 -5.02
C CYS A 163 18.26 -5.30 -4.67
N ILE A 164 19.01 -5.93 -5.60
CA ILE A 164 19.66 -7.23 -5.41
C ILE A 164 20.69 -7.16 -4.28
N GLU A 165 21.50 -6.12 -4.24
CA GLU A 165 22.50 -5.94 -3.18
C GLU A 165 21.86 -5.89 -1.79
N LYS A 166 20.76 -5.14 -1.66
CA LYS A 166 20.00 -5.07 -0.41
C LYS A 166 19.33 -6.41 -0.05
N LEU A 167 18.78 -7.11 -1.02
CA LEU A 167 18.23 -8.46 -0.77
C LEU A 167 19.28 -9.42 -0.26
N ARG A 168 20.48 -9.45 -0.87
CA ARG A 168 21.59 -10.28 -0.41
C ARG A 168 22.07 -9.90 0.99
N GLU A 169 22.23 -8.59 1.27
CA GLU A 169 22.60 -8.09 2.59
C GLU A 169 21.67 -8.61 3.68
N TYR A 170 20.34 -8.59 3.43
CA TYR A 170 19.36 -9.01 4.42
C TYR A 170 19.13 -10.53 4.46
N ALA A 171 19.42 -11.25 3.37
CA ALA A 171 19.42 -12.72 3.38
C ALA A 171 20.50 -13.31 4.31
N GLU A 172 21.57 -12.55 4.58
CA GLU A 172 22.60 -12.94 5.56
C GLU A 172 22.22 -12.60 7.01
N LYS A 173 21.26 -11.71 7.23
CA LYS A 173 20.91 -11.17 8.55
C LYS A 173 19.63 -11.73 9.14
N GLN A 174 18.71 -12.20 8.32
CA GLN A 174 17.40 -12.67 8.74
C GLN A 174 16.92 -13.87 7.90
N THR A 175 16.08 -14.70 8.49
CA THR A 175 15.61 -15.95 7.86
C THR A 175 14.75 -15.68 6.63
N ASN A 176 13.86 -14.70 6.72
CA ASN A 176 12.97 -14.31 5.64
C ASN A 176 13.27 -12.88 5.18
N VAL A 177 13.47 -12.68 3.89
CA VAL A 177 13.59 -11.34 3.30
C VAL A 177 12.24 -10.93 2.74
N PHE A 178 11.70 -9.81 3.22
CA PHE A 178 10.41 -9.28 2.82
C PHE A 178 10.60 -7.98 2.02
N LEU A 179 10.34 -8.05 0.73
CA LEU A 179 10.44 -6.93 -0.20
C LEU A 179 9.04 -6.43 -0.57
N VAL A 180 8.78 -5.15 -0.35
CA VAL A 180 7.57 -4.48 -0.84
C VAL A 180 7.90 -3.72 -2.13
N LEU A 181 7.37 -4.19 -3.26
CA LEU A 181 7.41 -3.47 -4.54
C LEU A 181 6.00 -3.00 -4.90
N ASN A 182 5.81 -1.69 -4.88
CA ASN A 182 4.57 -1.07 -5.30
C ASN A 182 4.61 -0.83 -6.81
N THR A 183 4.05 -1.74 -7.59
CA THR A 183 3.99 -1.70 -9.04
C THR A 183 2.74 -2.44 -9.53
N PRO A 184 2.07 -2.04 -10.63
CA PRO A 184 2.32 -0.83 -11.42
C PRO A 184 1.99 0.46 -10.69
N ALA A 185 2.36 1.60 -11.29
CA ALA A 185 2.05 2.94 -10.77
C ALA A 185 2.50 3.17 -9.31
N ASN A 186 3.80 2.96 -9.05
CA ASN A 186 4.39 3.17 -7.72
C ASN A 186 3.90 4.48 -7.06
N ASN A 187 3.46 4.39 -5.83
CA ASN A 187 3.16 5.56 -5.01
C ASN A 187 4.43 5.98 -4.21
N PRO A 188 5.09 7.15 -4.49
CA PRO A 188 4.49 8.33 -5.14
C PRO A 188 4.95 8.60 -6.58
N THR A 189 5.78 7.78 -7.21
CA THR A 189 6.48 8.14 -8.45
C THR A 189 5.67 7.91 -9.73
N GLY A 190 4.63 7.06 -9.68
CA GLY A 190 3.91 6.60 -10.86
C GLY A 190 4.70 5.61 -11.73
N TYR A 191 5.89 5.18 -11.29
CA TYR A 191 6.74 4.29 -12.06
C TYR A 191 6.16 2.89 -12.19
N ASN A 192 6.32 2.31 -13.37
CA ASN A 192 6.02 0.90 -13.64
C ASN A 192 7.33 0.16 -13.89
N VAL A 193 7.62 -0.86 -13.10
CA VAL A 193 8.78 -1.72 -13.33
C VAL A 193 8.61 -2.39 -14.69
N LYS A 194 9.59 -2.22 -15.58
CA LYS A 194 9.58 -2.71 -16.94
C LYS A 194 9.84 -4.22 -17.00
N ARG A 195 9.41 -4.87 -18.08
CA ARG A 195 9.57 -6.32 -18.25
C ARG A 195 11.01 -6.80 -18.17
N ASP A 196 11.94 -6.01 -18.71
CA ASP A 196 13.36 -6.39 -18.72
C ASP A 196 14.01 -6.17 -17.36
N GLU A 197 13.58 -5.14 -16.59
CA GLU A 197 13.97 -4.92 -15.19
C GLU A 197 13.48 -6.07 -14.30
N TRP A 198 12.25 -6.55 -14.50
CA TRP A 198 11.73 -7.74 -13.82
C TRP A 198 12.58 -8.98 -14.10
N LYS A 199 12.93 -9.24 -15.36
CA LYS A 199 13.77 -10.39 -15.72
C LYS A 199 15.14 -10.33 -15.06
N GLN A 200 15.79 -9.17 -15.06
CA GLN A 200 17.10 -8.98 -14.41
C GLN A 200 17.02 -9.20 -12.89
N SER A 201 15.93 -8.80 -12.24
CA SER A 201 15.74 -8.94 -10.80
C SER A 201 15.65 -10.40 -10.33
N TRP A 202 15.21 -11.33 -11.20
CA TRP A 202 14.95 -12.72 -10.84
C TRP A 202 15.91 -13.73 -11.46
N GLN A 203 16.85 -13.30 -12.29
CA GLN A 203 17.84 -14.18 -12.94
C GLN A 203 19.20 -14.19 -12.22
N ASN A 204 19.41 -13.37 -11.22
CA ASN A 204 20.62 -13.21 -10.41
C ASN A 204 20.36 -13.52 -8.91
#